data_680492a247a0002a364156abffcd0493
#
_entry.id   680492a247a0002a364156abffcd0493
#
_cell.length_a   1.000
_cell.length_b   1.000
_cell.length_c   1.000
_cell.angle_alpha   90.00
_cell.angle_beta   90.00
_cell.angle_gamma   90.00
#
_symmetry.space_group_name_H-M   'P 1'
#
loop_
_entity.id
_entity.type
_entity.pdbx_description
1 polymer ?
#
loop_
_entity_poly.entity_id
_entity_poly.type
_entity_poly.pdbx_seq_one_letter_code
_entity_poly.pdbx_strand_id
1 'polypeptide(L)'
;MNEAELMSEIKDANLNYLLLAQQLIRADKATAIYRLGISKEIADLLEGLSTLQLLKICSTNMLLARFRFDDSAILGMLTNYTKDSSQAHLHTAVLMAGQNAGGFATAV
;
A
#
# COMPACT_ATOMS: atom_id res chain seq x y z
N MET A 1 -22.27 -5.29 -9.46
CA MET A 1 -21.40 -6.48 -9.50
C MET A 1 -21.90 -7.52 -8.54
N ASN A 2 -21.88 -8.76 -8.95
CA ASN A 2 -22.22 -9.84 -8.02
C ASN A 2 -21.00 -10.20 -7.20
N GLU A 3 -21.17 -11.14 -6.25
CA GLU A 3 -20.10 -11.49 -5.35
C GLU A 3 -18.90 -12.10 -6.06
N ALA A 4 -19.14 -12.95 -7.04
CA ALA A 4 -18.05 -13.57 -7.78
C ALA A 4 -17.23 -12.53 -8.53
N GLU A 5 -17.89 -11.54 -9.11
CA GLU A 5 -17.19 -10.46 -9.79
C GLU A 5 -16.38 -9.62 -8.81
N LEU A 6 -16.94 -9.33 -7.63
CA LEU A 6 -16.22 -8.58 -6.60
C LEU A 6 -14.98 -9.33 -6.11
N MET A 7 -15.09 -10.65 -5.95
CA MET A 7 -13.95 -11.46 -5.55
C MET A 7 -12.85 -11.42 -6.61
N SER A 8 -13.24 -11.49 -7.88
CA SER A 8 -12.30 -11.41 -8.98
C SER A 8 -11.59 -10.06 -9.01
N GLU A 9 -12.33 -8.98 -8.75
CA GLU A 9 -11.74 -7.65 -8.72
C GLU A 9 -10.76 -7.48 -7.57
N ILE A 10 -11.07 -8.05 -6.42
CA ILE A 10 -10.13 -8.04 -5.28
C ILE A 10 -8.84 -8.77 -5.65
N LYS A 11 -8.96 -9.92 -6.27
CA LYS A 11 -7.79 -10.69 -6.69
C LYS A 11 -6.93 -9.91 -7.67
N ASP A 12 -7.55 -9.29 -8.65
CA ASP A 12 -6.85 -8.49 -9.65
C ASP A 12 -6.14 -7.29 -9.00
N ALA A 13 -6.82 -6.62 -8.09
CA ALA A 13 -6.23 -5.50 -7.38
C ALA A 13 -5.05 -5.95 -6.53
N ASN A 14 -5.16 -7.09 -5.86
CA ASN A 14 -4.07 -7.64 -5.06
C ASN A 14 -2.87 -7.97 -5.94
N LEU A 15 -3.10 -8.59 -7.08
CA LEU A 15 -2.03 -8.96 -7.98
C LEU A 15 -1.31 -7.72 -8.52
N ASN A 16 -2.08 -6.73 -8.95
CA ASN A 16 -1.49 -5.49 -9.45
C ASN A 16 -0.66 -4.79 -8.39
N TYR A 17 -1.17 -4.76 -7.16
CA TYR A 17 -0.45 -4.16 -6.05
C TYR A 17 0.88 -4.88 -5.79
N LEU A 18 0.86 -6.21 -5.72
CA LEU A 18 2.05 -6.98 -5.43
C LEU A 18 3.09 -6.87 -6.55
N LEU A 19 2.65 -6.87 -7.79
CA LEU A 19 3.56 -6.70 -8.93
C LEU A 19 4.22 -5.32 -8.91
N LEU A 20 3.44 -4.29 -8.63
CA LEU A 20 3.97 -2.94 -8.51
C LEU A 20 4.96 -2.85 -7.36
N ALA A 21 4.61 -3.45 -6.21
CA ALA A 21 5.49 -3.47 -5.05
C ALA A 21 6.83 -4.12 -5.39
N GLN A 22 6.82 -5.25 -6.07
CA GLN A 22 8.05 -5.90 -6.49
C GLN A 22 8.89 -5.01 -7.40
N GLN A 23 8.26 -4.35 -8.35
CA GLN A 23 8.97 -3.46 -9.26
C GLN A 23 9.62 -2.30 -8.52
N LEU A 24 8.88 -1.71 -7.58
CA LEU A 24 9.42 -0.62 -6.77
C LEU A 24 10.61 -1.09 -5.94
N ILE A 25 10.48 -2.25 -5.31
CA ILE A 25 11.55 -2.80 -4.47
C ILE A 25 12.80 -3.09 -5.30
N ARG A 26 12.63 -3.66 -6.47
CA ARG A 26 13.76 -3.99 -7.34
C ARG A 26 14.42 -2.75 -7.93
N ALA A 27 13.65 -1.69 -8.10
CA ALA A 27 14.21 -0.44 -8.61
C ALA A 27 15.01 0.30 -7.53
N ASP A 28 14.45 0.39 -6.33
CA ASP A 28 15.11 1.08 -5.22
C ASP A 28 14.42 0.64 -3.93
N LYS A 29 15.03 -0.31 -3.23
CA LYS A 29 14.42 -0.91 -2.05
C LYS A 29 14.13 0.11 -0.94
N ALA A 30 15.07 0.99 -0.67
CA ALA A 30 14.91 1.97 0.40
C ALA A 30 13.73 2.90 0.10
N THR A 31 13.63 3.39 -1.12
CA THR A 31 12.53 4.24 -1.53
C THR A 31 11.21 3.47 -1.52
N ALA A 32 11.23 2.21 -1.94
CA ALA A 32 10.04 1.38 -1.95
C ALA A 32 9.49 1.16 -0.54
N ILE A 33 10.37 0.88 0.41
CA ILE A 33 9.96 0.71 1.81
C ILE A 33 9.20 1.95 2.29
N TYR A 34 9.74 3.12 1.99
CA TYR A 34 9.11 4.38 2.35
C TYR A 34 7.75 4.56 1.66
N ARG A 35 7.70 4.34 0.34
CA ARG A 35 6.48 4.56 -0.44
C ARG A 35 5.39 3.55 -0.11
N LEU A 36 5.77 2.30 0.11
CA LEU A 36 4.81 1.24 0.42
C LEU A 36 4.44 1.21 1.89
N GLY A 37 5.26 1.81 2.75
CA GLY A 37 5.00 1.77 4.19
C GLY A 37 5.17 0.38 4.77
N ILE A 38 6.16 -0.36 4.31
CA ILE A 38 6.43 -1.72 4.76
C ILE A 38 7.79 -1.79 5.43
N SER A 39 8.04 -2.88 6.16
CA SER A 39 9.34 -3.09 6.78
C SER A 39 10.34 -3.61 5.76
N LYS A 40 11.62 -3.51 6.10
CA LYS A 40 12.66 -4.09 5.27
C LYS A 40 12.49 -5.59 5.13
N GLU A 41 12.07 -6.25 6.20
CA GLU A 41 11.85 -7.69 6.18
C GLU A 41 10.78 -8.07 5.16
N ILE A 42 9.67 -7.35 5.13
CA ILE A 42 8.62 -7.59 4.16
C ILE A 42 9.10 -7.28 2.75
N ALA A 43 9.88 -6.22 2.58
CA ALA A 43 10.43 -5.90 1.26
C ALA A 43 11.33 -7.03 0.75
N ASP A 44 12.17 -7.58 1.63
CA ASP A 44 13.05 -8.69 1.27
C ASP A 44 12.24 -9.91 0.84
N LEU A 45 11.17 -10.21 1.56
CA LEU A 45 10.29 -11.33 1.22
C LEU A 45 9.62 -11.12 -0.14
N LEU A 46 9.04 -9.95 -0.34
CA LEU A 46 8.32 -9.65 -1.58
C LEU A 46 9.25 -9.68 -2.79
N GLU A 47 10.48 -9.23 -2.60
CA GLU A 47 11.45 -9.21 -3.68
C GLU A 47 11.71 -10.59 -4.25
N GLY A 48 11.70 -11.60 -3.39
CA GLY A 48 12.05 -12.96 -3.78
C GLY A 48 10.87 -13.83 -4.19
N LEU A 49 9.65 -13.32 -4.17
CA LEU A 49 8.49 -14.14 -4.50
C LEU A 49 8.41 -14.40 -6.01
N SER A 50 8.08 -15.64 -6.34
CA SER A 50 7.83 -16.02 -7.72
C SER A 50 6.41 -15.61 -8.13
N THR A 51 6.15 -15.65 -9.43
CA THR A 51 4.81 -15.36 -9.96
C THR A 51 3.77 -16.31 -9.37
N LEU A 52 4.09 -17.59 -9.23
CA LEU A 52 3.15 -18.54 -8.64
C LEU A 52 2.86 -18.21 -7.18
N GLN A 53 3.87 -17.78 -6.44
CA GLN A 53 3.68 -17.39 -5.06
C GLN A 53 2.82 -16.12 -4.96
N LEU A 54 3.03 -15.17 -5.86
CA LEU A 54 2.20 -13.97 -5.91
C LEU A 54 0.74 -14.32 -6.20
N LEU A 55 0.53 -15.22 -7.15
CA LEU A 55 -0.83 -15.64 -7.49
C LEU A 55 -1.52 -16.30 -6.32
N LYS A 56 -0.79 -17.10 -5.55
CA LYS A 56 -1.34 -17.71 -4.35
C LYS A 56 -1.72 -16.67 -3.30
N ILE A 57 -0.85 -15.71 -3.07
CA ILE A 57 -1.10 -14.68 -2.06
C ILE A 57 -2.29 -13.81 -2.45
N CYS A 58 -2.40 -13.44 -3.72
CA CYS A 58 -3.47 -12.56 -4.14
C CYS A 58 -4.83 -13.24 -4.17
N SER A 59 -4.88 -14.58 -4.12
CA SER A 59 -6.12 -15.33 -4.14
C SER A 59 -6.76 -15.40 -2.76
N THR A 60 -6.87 -14.28 -2.12
CA THR A 60 -7.59 -14.13 -0.87
C THR A 60 -8.80 -13.25 -1.12
N ASN A 61 -9.79 -13.32 -0.25
CA ASN A 61 -10.97 -12.50 -0.39
C ASN A 61 -10.84 -11.13 0.27
N MET A 62 -9.64 -10.75 0.63
CA MET A 62 -9.37 -9.47 1.28
C MET A 62 -8.36 -8.68 0.46
N LEU A 63 -8.51 -7.36 0.45
CA LEU A 63 -7.52 -6.51 -0.17
C LEU A 63 -6.26 -6.50 0.68
N LEU A 64 -5.12 -6.72 0.04
CA LEU A 64 -3.83 -6.70 0.72
C LEU A 64 -3.33 -5.28 0.96
N ALA A 65 -3.69 -4.36 0.08
CA ALA A 65 -3.39 -2.95 0.28
C ALA A 65 -4.39 -2.35 1.26
N ARG A 66 -3.92 -1.40 2.07
CA ARG A 66 -4.74 -0.78 3.10
C ARG A 66 -4.68 0.73 2.96
N PHE A 67 -5.73 1.39 3.44
CA PHE A 67 -5.67 2.83 3.62
C PHE A 67 -4.58 3.17 4.62
N ARG A 68 -3.81 4.19 4.30
CA ARG A 68 -2.76 4.65 5.20
C ARG A 68 -3.29 5.57 6.29
N PHE A 69 -4.47 6.10 6.10
CA PHE A 69 -5.04 7.05 7.03
C PHE A 69 -6.46 6.66 7.32
N ASP A 70 -6.72 6.54 8.60
CA ASP A 70 -8.07 6.25 9.10
C ASP A 70 -8.72 7.52 9.64
N ASP A 71 -8.00 8.62 9.63
CA ASP A 71 -8.46 9.87 10.19
C ASP A 71 -9.24 10.63 9.14
N SER A 72 -10.51 10.92 9.46
CA SER A 72 -11.36 11.66 8.53
C SER A 72 -10.84 13.08 8.26
N ALA A 73 -10.12 13.67 9.20
CA ALA A 73 -9.53 14.98 8.99
C ALA A 73 -8.45 14.92 7.91
N ILE A 74 -7.62 13.89 7.95
CA ILE A 74 -6.58 13.71 6.93
C ILE A 74 -7.23 13.45 5.58
N LEU A 75 -8.23 12.60 5.55
CA LEU A 75 -8.94 12.30 4.32
C LEU A 75 -9.63 13.56 3.77
N GLY A 76 -10.19 14.37 4.67
CA GLY A 76 -10.78 15.63 4.28
C GLY A 76 -9.77 16.58 3.67
N MET A 77 -8.58 16.64 4.22
CA MET A 77 -7.50 17.45 3.66
C MET A 77 -7.17 17.01 2.23
N LEU A 78 -7.09 15.71 2.01
CA LEU A 78 -6.76 15.18 0.69
C LEU A 78 -7.86 15.46 -0.33
N THR A 79 -9.13 15.35 0.09
CA THR A 79 -10.24 15.59 -0.82
C THR A 79 -10.42 17.07 -1.14
N ASN A 80 -10.00 17.95 -0.23
CA ASN A 80 -10.08 19.39 -0.44
C ASN A 80 -8.76 19.98 -0.92
N TYR A 81 -7.86 19.14 -1.36
CA TYR A 81 -6.58 19.54 -1.86
C TYR A 81 -6.73 20.44 -3.08
N THR A 82 -5.99 21.57 -3.09
CA THR A 82 -5.93 22.43 -4.24
C THR A 82 -4.54 22.37 -4.85
N LYS A 83 -4.44 22.81 -6.09
CA LYS A 83 -3.15 22.80 -6.77
C LYS A 83 -2.09 23.61 -6.04
N ASP A 84 -2.51 24.57 -5.26
CA ASP A 84 -1.59 25.42 -4.52
C ASP A 84 -1.08 24.77 -3.26
N SER A 85 -1.67 23.67 -2.83
CA SER A 85 -1.22 22.96 -1.65
C SER A 85 0.06 22.23 -1.94
N SER A 86 0.96 22.24 -1.00
CA SER A 86 2.24 21.56 -1.15
C SER A 86 2.06 20.05 -1.09
N GLN A 87 2.57 19.36 -2.07
CA GLN A 87 2.58 17.90 -2.03
C GLN A 87 3.36 17.37 -0.86
N ALA A 88 4.37 18.09 -0.42
CA ALA A 88 5.14 17.70 0.74
C ALA A 88 4.28 17.66 2.00
N HIS A 89 3.36 18.61 2.15
CA HIS A 89 2.43 18.59 3.27
C HIS A 89 1.52 17.37 3.23
N LEU A 90 1.00 17.04 2.06
CA LEU A 90 0.15 15.87 1.91
C LEU A 90 0.92 14.60 2.21
N HIS A 91 2.14 14.52 1.72
CA HIS A 91 3.00 13.38 1.97
C HIS A 91 3.24 13.19 3.46
N THR A 92 3.57 14.27 4.14
CA THR A 92 3.81 14.24 5.58
C THR A 92 2.56 13.80 6.32
N ALA A 93 1.40 14.33 5.95
CA ALA A 93 0.15 13.97 6.59
C ALA A 93 -0.15 12.48 6.43
N VAL A 94 0.06 11.95 5.25
CA VAL A 94 -0.16 10.52 4.99
C VAL A 94 0.75 9.65 5.83
N LEU A 95 2.02 10.03 5.91
CA LEU A 95 2.99 9.26 6.70
C LEU A 95 2.66 9.30 8.18
N MET A 96 2.30 10.46 8.69
CA MET A 96 1.95 10.59 10.11
C MET A 96 0.71 9.81 10.44
N ALA A 97 -0.27 9.83 9.58
CA ALA A 97 -1.49 9.04 9.78
C ALA A 97 -1.17 7.55 9.80
N GLY A 98 -0.30 7.12 8.93
CA GLY A 98 0.13 5.73 8.91
C GLY A 98 0.85 5.32 10.18
N GLN A 99 1.68 6.18 10.71
CA GLN A 99 2.37 5.92 11.96
C GLN A 99 1.39 5.87 13.13
N ASN A 100 0.42 6.78 13.13
CA ASN A 100 -0.56 6.84 14.21
C ASN A 100 -1.55 5.68 14.16
N ALA A 101 -1.71 5.08 13.05
CA ALA A 101 -2.56 3.91 12.92
C ALA A 101 -1.98 2.71 13.63
N GLY A 102 -0.86 2.85 14.16
CA GLY A 102 -0.29 1.88 15.05
C GLY A 102 0.31 0.78 14.36
N GLY A 103 0.22 0.68 13.47
CA GLY A 103 0.89 -0.31 13.09
C GLY A 103 2.16 -0.16 12.88
N PHE A 104 2.40 0.67 13.02
CA PHE A 104 3.41 0.85 12.53
C PHE A 104 4.52 0.85 13.07
N ALA A 105 4.48 1.08 14.00
CA ALA A 105 5.70 0.98 14.71
C ALA A 105 6.41 -0.26 14.38
N THR A 106 5.69 -1.22 14.13
CA THR A 106 6.30 -2.47 13.83
C THR A 106 6.67 -2.59 12.41
N ALA A 107 6.19 -1.77 11.61
CA ALA A 107 6.51 -1.83 10.23
C ALA A 107 7.93 -1.48 9.98
N VAL A 108 8.61 -1.13 10.99
CA VAL A 108 9.96 -0.75 10.78
C VAL A 108 10.94 -1.71 11.26
#